data_0594c01f390d896058255647159365cd
#
_entry.id   0594c01f390d896058255647159365cd
#
_cell.length_a   1.000
_cell.length_b   1.000
_cell.length_c   1.000
_cell.angle_alpha   90.00
_cell.angle_beta   90.00
_cell.angle_gamma   90.00
#
_symmetry.space_group_name_H-M   'P 1'
#
loop_
_entity.id
_entity.type
_entity.pdbx_description
1 polymer ?
#
loop_
_entity_poly.entity_id
_entity_poly.type
_entity_poly.pdbx_seq_one_letter_code
_entity_poly.pdbx_strand_id
1 'polypeptide(L)'
;MKLVIVESPAKAKTIEKYLGRDYIVDASGGHVRDLPEKAIGIDVKNNFKPEYVIYPKKQDVVRRLAGLSKKAEKVYLATDPDREGEAISWHLMNALGLDDNYSRIMFNEISKRAVNEAIEKPGKINMDLVNAQQARRILDRLVGYELSPVLCKKIQGKLSAGRVQSAALKLIVDRDREIKSFVKEEYWSVTAFLKKLTGSDIVFKAVLESKCGKKIKLENKEKTDAVLKELEGKDYTVESVKKSVTYGNPPPPFTTSTLQQESSTKLGMASNVTMQIAQQLYEGLDLTGLGHIALVTYIRTDSTRVSAEATAKARETLAEKYGEKYVPQKPNIYKSRKNSQDAHEAIRPINLELTPESLKDKLQRNQYRLYKLIYERFLASQAAKAVYDSVNVTIKNGDYAFKSTGKTMTFDGYTRIYAAAPKEEAGEDNEKIPPLADGEKLELSKLSPEQKFTKPPAKYTEASLIKLLEDKGIGRPSTFATILSTLYKREYIKKDGKSLEPTELGELVTVYLEKYFNDIVDAKFTARMEEGLDKIEEEGADWHKILNDFYPPFREKIKEALSCLLYTSPSPRDYAASRM
;
A
#
# COMPACT_ATOMS: atom_id res chain seq x y z
N MET A 1 15.52 11.88 -38.83
CA MET A 1 14.27 11.70 -38.05
C MET A 1 14.53 10.62 -37.00
N LYS A 2 14.21 10.87 -35.72
CA LYS A 2 14.36 9.93 -34.60
C LYS A 2 12.98 9.45 -34.14
N LEU A 3 12.84 8.18 -33.79
CA LEU A 3 11.58 7.60 -33.32
C LEU A 3 11.65 7.36 -31.80
N VAL A 4 10.65 7.83 -31.05
CA VAL A 4 10.49 7.53 -29.63
C VAL A 4 9.25 6.65 -29.45
N ILE A 5 9.41 5.46 -28.90
CA ILE A 5 8.30 4.52 -28.66
C ILE A 5 8.02 4.48 -27.16
N VAL A 6 6.77 4.78 -26.79
CA VAL A 6 6.25 4.77 -25.42
C VAL A 6 5.14 3.73 -25.27
N GLU A 7 4.62 3.56 -24.05
CA GLU A 7 3.57 2.56 -23.78
C GLU A 7 2.19 3.04 -24.15
N SER A 8 1.85 4.31 -23.91
CA SER A 8 0.49 4.82 -24.08
C SER A 8 0.41 6.04 -24.99
N PRO A 9 -0.73 6.24 -25.67
CA PRO A 9 -0.95 7.43 -26.50
C PRO A 9 -0.93 8.74 -25.70
N ALA A 10 -1.37 8.72 -24.42
CA ALA A 10 -1.32 9.89 -23.56
C ALA A 10 0.13 10.32 -23.27
N LYS A 11 0.98 9.34 -22.92
CA LYS A 11 2.42 9.56 -22.72
C LYS A 11 3.10 10.07 -24.01
N ALA A 12 2.72 9.51 -25.18
CA ALA A 12 3.23 9.96 -26.48
C ALA A 12 2.94 11.46 -26.70
N LYS A 13 1.69 11.88 -26.48
CA LYS A 13 1.23 13.25 -26.64
C LYS A 13 1.95 14.23 -25.70
N THR A 14 2.25 13.81 -24.46
CA THR A 14 3.00 14.63 -23.50
C THR A 14 4.45 14.81 -23.94
N ILE A 15 5.11 13.71 -24.36
CA ILE A 15 6.53 13.74 -24.75
C ILE A 15 6.74 14.47 -26.07
N GLU A 16 5.87 14.25 -27.06
CA GLU A 16 5.92 14.92 -28.35
C GLU A 16 5.98 16.45 -28.20
N LYS A 17 5.24 17.01 -27.25
CA LYS A 17 5.24 18.45 -26.94
C LYS A 17 6.62 18.96 -26.47
N TYR A 18 7.44 18.12 -25.86
CA TYR A 18 8.75 18.49 -25.32
C TYR A 18 9.90 18.32 -26.31
N LEU A 19 9.70 17.42 -27.27
CA LEU A 19 10.67 17.10 -28.31
C LEU A 19 10.40 17.96 -29.56
N GLY A 20 11.44 18.34 -30.26
CA GLY A 20 11.34 19.13 -31.49
C GLY A 20 10.87 18.30 -32.70
N ARG A 21 10.80 18.96 -33.86
CA ARG A 21 10.31 18.38 -35.14
C ARG A 21 11.15 17.21 -35.67
N ASP A 22 12.34 17.00 -35.13
CA ASP A 22 13.25 15.90 -35.52
C ASP A 22 12.81 14.55 -34.93
N TYR A 23 11.85 14.56 -34.00
CA TYR A 23 11.34 13.38 -33.33
C TYR A 23 9.91 13.06 -33.74
N ILE A 24 9.64 11.78 -33.95
CA ILE A 24 8.28 11.21 -33.99
C ILE A 24 8.09 10.41 -32.71
N VAL A 25 7.00 10.66 -31.99
CA VAL A 25 6.66 9.91 -30.79
C VAL A 25 5.43 9.06 -31.08
N ASP A 26 5.51 7.76 -30.84
CA ASP A 26 4.40 6.83 -31.08
C ASP A 26 4.27 5.82 -29.96
N ALA A 27 3.10 5.21 -29.83
CA ALA A 27 2.77 4.33 -28.73
C ALA A 27 2.57 2.87 -29.15
N SER A 28 3.09 1.93 -28.34
CA SER A 28 2.86 0.49 -28.48
C SER A 28 1.49 0.06 -27.95
N GLY A 29 0.90 0.86 -27.05
CA GLY A 29 -0.32 0.50 -26.32
C GLY A 29 -0.10 -0.64 -25.32
N GLY A 30 1.08 -0.72 -24.68
CA GLY A 30 1.50 -1.78 -23.76
C GLY A 30 2.24 -2.92 -24.47
N HIS A 31 2.17 -4.12 -23.91
CA HIS A 31 2.82 -5.31 -24.50
C HIS A 31 2.35 -5.60 -25.94
N VAL A 32 3.28 -5.83 -26.83
CA VAL A 32 3.00 -6.20 -28.23
C VAL A 32 3.02 -7.72 -28.45
N ARG A 33 3.76 -8.47 -27.58
CA ARG A 33 3.80 -9.94 -27.61
C ARG A 33 3.81 -10.49 -26.19
N ASP A 34 3.32 -11.73 -26.04
CA ASP A 34 3.27 -12.48 -24.79
C ASP A 34 3.21 -13.97 -25.08
N LEU A 35 3.11 -14.80 -24.04
CA LEU A 35 2.82 -16.23 -24.16
C LEU A 35 1.47 -16.47 -24.83
N PRO A 36 1.27 -17.54 -25.59
CA PRO A 36 0.02 -17.85 -26.28
C PRO A 36 -1.18 -17.87 -25.34
N GLU A 37 -2.35 -17.37 -25.80
CA GLU A 37 -3.55 -17.34 -24.95
C GLU A 37 -4.12 -18.74 -24.64
N LYS A 38 -4.05 -19.66 -25.61
CA LYS A 38 -4.69 -20.98 -25.53
C LYS A 38 -3.72 -22.14 -25.22
N ALA A 39 -2.44 -21.86 -25.05
CA ALA A 39 -1.42 -22.84 -24.73
C ALA A 39 -0.57 -22.35 -23.56
N ILE A 40 0.14 -23.26 -22.89
CA ILE A 40 1.05 -22.88 -21.80
C ILE A 40 2.20 -22.00 -22.33
N GLY A 41 2.68 -22.26 -23.55
CA GLY A 41 3.72 -21.50 -24.24
C GLY A 41 5.07 -21.51 -23.52
N ILE A 42 5.36 -22.57 -22.78
CA ILE A 42 6.59 -22.72 -22.00
C ILE A 42 7.10 -24.14 -22.22
N ASP A 43 8.32 -24.27 -22.78
CA ASP A 43 8.99 -25.56 -22.90
C ASP A 43 9.76 -25.88 -21.61
N VAL A 44 9.07 -26.60 -20.70
CA VAL A 44 9.62 -26.98 -19.40
C VAL A 44 10.85 -27.89 -19.54
N LYS A 45 10.90 -28.75 -20.58
CA LYS A 45 12.01 -29.67 -20.81
C LYS A 45 13.28 -28.96 -21.30
N ASN A 46 13.09 -27.82 -21.96
CA ASN A 46 14.17 -26.97 -22.46
C ASN A 46 14.35 -25.73 -21.56
N ASN A 47 14.58 -25.98 -20.28
CA ASN A 47 14.88 -24.97 -19.26
C ASN A 47 13.87 -23.81 -19.21
N PHE A 48 12.56 -24.12 -19.25
CA PHE A 48 11.44 -23.19 -19.22
C PHE A 48 11.43 -22.14 -20.34
N LYS A 49 11.99 -22.47 -21.50
CA LYS A 49 12.05 -21.55 -22.64
C LYS A 49 10.66 -21.05 -23.02
N PRO A 50 10.38 -19.72 -22.96
CA PRO A 50 9.08 -19.18 -23.34
C PRO A 50 8.94 -19.06 -24.84
N GLU A 51 7.75 -19.34 -25.35
CA GLU A 51 7.35 -19.15 -26.74
C GLU A 51 6.49 -17.88 -26.87
N TYR A 52 7.12 -16.77 -27.21
CA TYR A 52 6.41 -15.50 -27.33
C TYR A 52 5.79 -15.32 -28.71
N VAL A 53 4.52 -14.93 -28.74
CA VAL A 53 3.77 -14.61 -29.95
C VAL A 53 3.29 -13.15 -29.95
N ILE A 54 3.23 -12.52 -31.13
CA ILE A 54 2.62 -11.19 -31.25
C ILE A 54 1.12 -11.35 -31.07
N TYR A 55 0.52 -10.54 -30.20
CA TYR A 55 -0.93 -10.55 -30.04
C TYR A 55 -1.65 -10.22 -31.35
N PRO A 56 -2.69 -10.97 -31.75
CA PRO A 56 -3.44 -10.69 -32.97
C PRO A 56 -3.91 -9.22 -33.05
N LYS A 57 -4.39 -8.68 -31.96
CA LYS A 57 -4.84 -7.28 -31.82
C LYS A 57 -3.72 -6.24 -31.91
N LYS A 58 -2.45 -6.66 -31.85
CA LYS A 58 -1.28 -5.77 -31.90
C LYS A 58 -0.52 -5.83 -33.22
N GLN A 59 -0.92 -6.68 -34.16
CA GLN A 59 -0.25 -6.82 -35.44
C GLN A 59 -0.18 -5.50 -36.23
N ASP A 60 -1.26 -4.71 -36.22
CA ASP A 60 -1.29 -3.41 -36.88
C ASP A 60 -0.36 -2.39 -36.23
N VAL A 61 -0.30 -2.39 -34.89
CA VAL A 61 0.63 -1.54 -34.13
C VAL A 61 2.06 -1.91 -34.47
N VAL A 62 2.39 -3.20 -34.46
CA VAL A 62 3.74 -3.68 -34.79
C VAL A 62 4.11 -3.32 -36.23
N ARG A 63 3.20 -3.53 -37.22
CA ARG A 63 3.43 -3.14 -38.63
C ARG A 63 3.69 -1.64 -38.78
N ARG A 64 2.90 -0.81 -38.09
CA ARG A 64 3.04 0.66 -38.10
C ARG A 64 4.38 1.08 -37.50
N LEU A 65 4.72 0.57 -36.32
CA LEU A 65 5.99 0.88 -35.65
C LEU A 65 7.20 0.37 -36.46
N ALA A 66 7.12 -0.81 -37.08
CA ALA A 66 8.15 -1.34 -37.97
C ALA A 66 8.36 -0.46 -39.21
N GLY A 67 7.27 0.09 -39.76
CA GLY A 67 7.36 1.04 -40.89
C GLY A 67 8.04 2.36 -40.49
N LEU A 68 7.82 2.84 -39.27
CA LEU A 68 8.47 4.04 -38.71
C LEU A 68 9.94 3.78 -38.35
N SER A 69 10.23 2.62 -37.71
CA SER A 69 11.59 2.28 -37.29
C SER A 69 12.58 2.13 -38.47
N LYS A 70 12.11 1.59 -39.61
CA LYS A 70 12.92 1.48 -40.82
C LYS A 70 13.30 2.84 -41.43
N LYS A 71 12.51 3.89 -41.15
CA LYS A 71 12.77 5.26 -41.64
C LYS A 71 13.55 6.09 -40.61
N ALA A 72 13.63 5.60 -39.39
CA ALA A 72 14.27 6.32 -38.31
C ALA A 72 15.79 6.09 -38.32
N GLU A 73 16.55 7.15 -38.13
CA GLU A 73 17.98 7.13 -37.90
C GLU A 73 18.31 6.41 -36.58
N LYS A 74 17.48 6.64 -35.56
CA LYS A 74 17.62 6.07 -34.22
C LYS A 74 16.25 5.84 -33.60
N VAL A 75 16.08 4.72 -32.89
CA VAL A 75 14.88 4.39 -32.12
C VAL A 75 15.16 4.50 -30.63
N TYR A 76 14.33 5.26 -29.90
CA TYR A 76 14.37 5.36 -28.46
C TYR A 76 13.21 4.60 -27.88
N LEU A 77 13.49 3.66 -26.97
CA LEU A 77 12.49 2.93 -26.20
C LEU A 77 12.29 3.62 -24.85
N ALA A 78 11.15 4.28 -24.68
CA ALA A 78 10.84 5.20 -23.56
C ALA A 78 9.68 4.68 -22.70
N THR A 79 9.68 3.37 -22.43
CA THR A 79 8.72 2.73 -21.53
C THR A 79 9.01 3.05 -20.06
N ASP A 80 8.06 2.74 -19.16
CA ASP A 80 8.18 3.04 -17.73
C ASP A 80 9.48 2.48 -17.10
N PRO A 81 9.98 3.08 -16.02
CA PRO A 81 11.24 2.69 -15.40
C PRO A 81 11.08 1.49 -14.43
N ASP A 82 10.27 0.50 -14.79
CA ASP A 82 10.08 -0.73 -14.00
C ASP A 82 10.32 -1.99 -14.85
N ARG A 83 10.31 -3.18 -14.20
CA ARG A 83 10.52 -4.46 -14.89
C ARG A 83 9.51 -4.72 -16.01
N GLU A 84 8.28 -4.20 -15.89
CA GLU A 84 7.25 -4.35 -16.91
C GLU A 84 7.56 -3.50 -18.14
N GLY A 85 7.96 -2.22 -17.93
CA GLY A 85 8.40 -1.34 -19.01
C GLY A 85 9.66 -1.86 -19.71
N GLU A 86 10.59 -2.43 -18.95
CA GLU A 86 11.81 -3.03 -19.52
C GLU A 86 11.49 -4.24 -20.40
N ALA A 87 10.57 -5.11 -19.95
CA ALA A 87 10.09 -6.23 -20.76
C ALA A 87 9.34 -5.75 -22.01
N ILE A 88 8.53 -4.68 -21.93
CA ILE A 88 7.88 -4.08 -23.12
C ILE A 88 8.94 -3.60 -24.12
N SER A 89 9.98 -2.89 -23.64
CA SER A 89 11.09 -2.44 -24.50
C SER A 89 11.81 -3.62 -25.18
N TRP A 90 12.09 -4.68 -24.44
CA TRP A 90 12.72 -5.90 -24.97
C TRP A 90 11.81 -6.61 -26.00
N HIS A 91 10.51 -6.69 -25.73
CA HIS A 91 9.57 -7.25 -26.67
C HIS A 91 9.45 -6.42 -27.95
N LEU A 92 9.48 -5.09 -27.84
CA LEU A 92 9.49 -4.19 -29.00
C LEU A 92 10.77 -4.35 -29.82
N MET A 93 11.93 -4.35 -29.17
CA MET A 93 13.22 -4.57 -29.82
C MET A 93 13.18 -5.83 -30.70
N ASN A 94 12.74 -6.95 -30.12
CA ASN A 94 12.63 -8.22 -30.85
C ASN A 94 11.55 -8.21 -31.93
N ALA A 95 10.35 -7.66 -31.66
CA ALA A 95 9.23 -7.66 -32.60
C ALA A 95 9.47 -6.76 -33.83
N LEU A 96 10.30 -5.71 -33.65
CA LEU A 96 10.62 -4.75 -34.71
C LEU A 96 11.96 -5.05 -35.40
N GLY A 97 12.74 -6.01 -34.90
CA GLY A 97 14.08 -6.34 -35.42
C GLY A 97 15.04 -5.17 -35.35
N LEU A 98 15.14 -4.53 -34.19
CA LEU A 98 15.93 -3.29 -34.05
C LEU A 98 17.43 -3.54 -33.94
N ASP A 99 17.84 -4.78 -33.65
CA ASP A 99 19.24 -5.17 -33.40
C ASP A 99 19.96 -4.14 -32.51
N ASP A 100 20.96 -3.42 -33.05
CA ASP A 100 21.70 -2.37 -32.34
C ASP A 100 21.17 -0.94 -32.56
N ASN A 101 20.15 -0.76 -33.44
CA ASN A 101 19.60 0.56 -33.75
C ASN A 101 18.58 1.06 -32.73
N TYR A 102 18.80 0.79 -31.44
CA TYR A 102 17.95 1.32 -30.39
C TYR A 102 18.77 1.92 -29.23
N SER A 103 18.08 2.73 -28.45
CA SER A 103 18.52 3.18 -27.14
C SER A 103 17.37 3.14 -26.16
N ARG A 104 17.66 2.74 -24.93
CA ARG A 104 16.72 2.77 -23.81
C ARG A 104 16.83 4.09 -23.08
N ILE A 105 15.70 4.81 -22.87
CA ILE A 105 15.66 6.01 -22.05
C ILE A 105 14.64 5.85 -20.94
N MET A 106 14.98 6.30 -19.74
CA MET A 106 14.15 6.19 -18.54
C MET A 106 14.06 7.53 -17.82
N PHE A 107 12.90 7.83 -17.27
CA PHE A 107 12.66 9.02 -16.46
C PHE A 107 11.57 8.74 -15.42
N ASN A 108 11.73 9.31 -14.22
CA ASN A 108 10.79 9.17 -13.12
C ASN A 108 9.64 10.19 -13.16
N GLU A 109 9.71 11.18 -14.05
CA GLU A 109 8.68 12.19 -14.30
C GLU A 109 8.67 12.58 -15.77
N ILE A 110 7.48 12.90 -16.29
CA ILE A 110 7.33 13.35 -17.67
C ILE A 110 7.35 14.88 -17.68
N SER A 111 8.54 15.44 -17.52
CA SER A 111 8.83 16.87 -17.66
C SER A 111 9.77 17.11 -18.84
N LYS A 112 9.76 18.35 -19.39
CA LYS A 112 10.66 18.70 -20.50
C LYS A 112 12.12 18.45 -20.14
N ARG A 113 12.51 18.78 -18.91
CA ARG A 113 13.87 18.58 -18.41
C ARG A 113 14.23 17.10 -18.36
N ALA A 114 13.42 16.29 -17.67
CA ALA A 114 13.72 14.86 -17.47
C ALA A 114 13.76 14.09 -18.79
N VAL A 115 12.86 14.40 -19.74
CA VAL A 115 12.85 13.78 -21.08
C VAL A 115 14.11 14.14 -21.86
N ASN A 116 14.54 15.42 -21.87
CA ASN A 116 15.76 15.84 -22.58
C ASN A 116 17.01 15.23 -21.95
N GLU A 117 17.14 15.24 -20.62
CA GLU A 117 18.27 14.62 -19.91
C GLU A 117 18.35 13.10 -20.22
N ALA A 118 17.22 12.40 -20.30
CA ALA A 118 17.19 10.97 -20.66
C ALA A 118 17.62 10.72 -22.11
N ILE A 119 17.29 11.61 -23.05
CA ILE A 119 17.74 11.52 -24.45
C ILE A 119 19.24 11.77 -24.59
N GLU A 120 19.79 12.66 -23.77
CA GLU A 120 21.24 12.94 -23.75
C GLU A 120 22.07 11.81 -23.14
N LYS A 121 21.46 11.02 -22.24
CA LYS A 121 22.12 9.92 -21.53
C LYS A 121 21.40 8.57 -21.76
N PRO A 122 21.32 8.10 -23.02
CA PRO A 122 20.62 6.89 -23.33
C PRO A 122 21.40 5.65 -22.86
N GLY A 123 20.68 4.62 -22.41
CA GLY A 123 21.24 3.33 -22.04
C GLY A 123 20.89 2.20 -23.02
N LYS A 124 21.08 0.99 -22.55
CA LYS A 124 20.63 -0.26 -23.18
C LYS A 124 19.56 -0.91 -22.32
N ILE A 125 18.83 -1.88 -22.85
CA ILE A 125 17.87 -2.68 -22.09
C ILE A 125 18.62 -3.44 -21.00
N ASN A 126 18.09 -3.37 -19.77
CA ASN A 126 18.61 -4.13 -18.64
C ASN A 126 18.01 -5.54 -18.66
N MET A 127 18.84 -6.54 -18.98
CA MET A 127 18.39 -7.93 -19.09
C MET A 127 18.03 -8.56 -17.74
N ASP A 128 18.51 -8.05 -16.62
CA ASP A 128 18.14 -8.57 -15.29
C ASP A 128 16.69 -8.20 -14.96
N LEU A 129 16.27 -6.97 -15.27
CA LEU A 129 14.87 -6.56 -15.20
C LEU A 129 13.95 -7.38 -16.13
N VAL A 130 14.41 -7.62 -17.37
CA VAL A 130 13.69 -8.46 -18.33
C VAL A 130 13.55 -9.89 -17.80
N ASN A 131 14.63 -10.46 -17.27
CA ASN A 131 14.64 -11.82 -16.72
C ASN A 131 13.76 -11.94 -15.47
N ALA A 132 13.74 -10.93 -14.60
CA ALA A 132 12.86 -10.89 -13.44
C ALA A 132 11.38 -10.88 -13.87
N GLN A 133 11.02 -10.10 -14.88
CA GLN A 133 9.68 -10.08 -15.43
C GLN A 133 9.32 -11.40 -16.11
N GLN A 134 10.22 -11.98 -16.91
CA GLN A 134 10.02 -13.28 -17.55
C GLN A 134 9.80 -14.39 -16.53
N ALA A 135 10.67 -14.48 -15.51
CA ALA A 135 10.54 -15.46 -14.43
C ALA A 135 9.18 -15.36 -13.75
N ARG A 136 8.77 -14.14 -13.39
CA ARG A 136 7.45 -13.88 -12.82
C ARG A 136 6.33 -14.32 -13.75
N ARG A 137 6.39 -13.94 -15.03
CA ARG A 137 5.38 -14.26 -16.03
C ARG A 137 5.23 -15.78 -16.22
N ILE A 138 6.36 -16.49 -16.27
CA ILE A 138 6.41 -17.95 -16.38
C ILE A 138 5.81 -18.61 -15.13
N LEU A 139 6.24 -18.20 -13.93
CA LEU A 139 5.68 -18.71 -12.67
C LEU A 139 4.16 -18.54 -12.59
N ASP A 140 3.68 -17.34 -12.85
CA ASP A 140 2.24 -17.04 -12.78
C ASP A 140 1.46 -17.80 -13.86
N ARG A 141 2.06 -18.05 -15.05
CA ARG A 141 1.49 -18.87 -16.10
C ARG A 141 1.41 -20.35 -15.68
N LEU A 142 2.50 -20.92 -15.16
CA LEU A 142 2.54 -22.32 -14.70
C LEU A 142 1.49 -22.58 -13.62
N VAL A 143 1.49 -21.73 -12.58
CA VAL A 143 0.50 -21.86 -11.48
C VAL A 143 -0.92 -21.69 -12.00
N GLY A 144 -1.21 -20.60 -12.72
CA GLY A 144 -2.55 -20.30 -13.17
C GLY A 144 -3.11 -21.32 -14.16
N TYR A 145 -2.26 -21.83 -15.05
CA TYR A 145 -2.67 -22.73 -16.13
C TYR A 145 -2.85 -24.18 -15.66
N GLU A 146 -2.06 -24.62 -14.69
CA GLU A 146 -2.17 -25.98 -14.14
C GLU A 146 -3.15 -26.08 -12.95
N LEU A 147 -3.18 -25.06 -12.06
CA LEU A 147 -4.00 -25.10 -10.86
C LEU A 147 -5.47 -24.74 -11.11
N SER A 148 -5.75 -23.76 -12.00
CA SER A 148 -7.13 -23.35 -12.24
C SER A 148 -8.02 -24.45 -12.83
N PRO A 149 -7.57 -25.30 -13.77
CA PRO A 149 -8.36 -26.46 -14.23
C PRO A 149 -8.65 -27.48 -13.14
N VAL A 150 -7.71 -27.67 -12.19
CA VAL A 150 -7.93 -28.55 -11.05
C VAL A 150 -9.06 -28.02 -10.17
N LEU A 151 -9.04 -26.73 -9.83
CA LEU A 151 -10.13 -26.09 -9.09
C LEU A 151 -11.47 -26.19 -9.83
N CYS A 152 -11.51 -25.86 -11.11
CA CYS A 152 -12.72 -25.94 -11.92
C CYS A 152 -13.32 -27.35 -11.97
N LYS A 153 -12.46 -28.40 -12.00
CA LYS A 153 -12.88 -29.80 -12.03
C LYS A 153 -13.37 -30.28 -10.67
N LYS A 154 -12.77 -29.78 -9.56
CA LYS A 154 -13.02 -30.30 -8.20
C LYS A 154 -14.10 -29.54 -7.44
N ILE A 155 -14.26 -28.23 -7.70
CA ILE A 155 -15.21 -27.36 -6.98
C ILE A 155 -16.43 -27.00 -7.85
N GLN A 156 -16.34 -27.23 -9.19
CA GLN A 156 -17.29 -26.76 -10.22
C GLN A 156 -17.34 -25.22 -10.35
N GLY A 157 -17.29 -24.74 -11.60
CA GLY A 157 -17.38 -23.32 -11.94
C GLY A 157 -16.16 -22.78 -12.69
N LYS A 158 -16.20 -21.48 -13.05
CA LYS A 158 -15.10 -20.76 -13.72
C LYS A 158 -14.14 -20.18 -12.68
N LEU A 159 -13.39 -21.05 -12.00
CA LEU A 159 -12.47 -20.67 -10.94
C LEU A 159 -11.07 -20.38 -11.48
N SER A 160 -10.31 -19.60 -10.74
CA SER A 160 -8.89 -19.41 -11.00
C SER A 160 -8.11 -19.32 -9.70
N ALA A 161 -6.91 -19.85 -9.72
CA ALA A 161 -5.93 -19.65 -8.67
C ALA A 161 -4.67 -18.98 -9.25
N GLY A 162 -4.02 -18.22 -8.41
CA GLY A 162 -2.73 -17.63 -8.71
C GLY A 162 -1.99 -17.44 -7.39
N ARG A 163 -0.70 -17.55 -7.42
CA ARG A 163 0.17 -17.56 -6.24
C ARG A 163 -0.15 -16.42 -5.25
N VAL A 164 -0.06 -15.18 -5.70
CA VAL A 164 -0.23 -14.00 -4.84
C VAL A 164 -1.70 -13.80 -4.42
N GLN A 165 -2.64 -14.01 -5.35
CA GLN A 165 -4.08 -13.85 -5.06
C GLN A 165 -4.59 -14.90 -4.06
N SER A 166 -4.09 -16.14 -4.12
CA SER A 166 -4.51 -17.21 -3.20
C SER A 166 -3.96 -16.98 -1.79
N ALA A 167 -2.72 -16.51 -1.67
CA ALA A 167 -2.16 -16.09 -0.38
C ALA A 167 -2.94 -14.91 0.24
N ALA A 168 -3.33 -13.92 -0.57
CA ALA A 168 -4.14 -12.80 -0.11
C ALA A 168 -5.55 -13.23 0.32
N LEU A 169 -6.19 -14.15 -0.42
CA LEU A 169 -7.49 -14.72 -0.05
C LEU A 169 -7.41 -15.45 1.30
N LYS A 170 -6.38 -16.27 1.48
CA LYS A 170 -6.17 -16.99 2.75
C LYS A 170 -6.07 -16.05 3.94
N LEU A 171 -5.36 -14.93 3.82
CA LEU A 171 -5.26 -13.95 4.91
C LEU A 171 -6.63 -13.38 5.31
N ILE A 172 -7.53 -13.17 4.34
CA ILE A 172 -8.89 -12.68 4.61
C ILE A 172 -9.72 -13.77 5.30
N VAL A 173 -9.65 -15.02 4.80
CA VAL A 173 -10.36 -16.16 5.38
C VAL A 173 -9.87 -16.47 6.80
N ASP A 174 -8.57 -16.46 7.03
CA ASP A 174 -7.98 -16.70 8.36
C ASP A 174 -8.45 -15.61 9.36
N ARG A 175 -8.53 -14.36 8.94
CA ARG A 175 -9.05 -13.27 9.78
C ARG A 175 -10.54 -13.48 10.10
N ASP A 176 -11.33 -13.94 9.17
CA ASP A 176 -12.74 -14.21 9.38
C ASP A 176 -12.94 -15.41 10.34
N ARG A 177 -12.12 -16.46 10.21
CA ARG A 177 -12.07 -17.60 11.15
C ARG A 177 -11.69 -17.15 12.57
N GLU A 178 -10.66 -16.30 12.68
CA GLU A 178 -10.22 -15.72 13.95
C GLU A 178 -11.35 -14.94 14.64
N ILE A 179 -12.09 -14.13 13.88
CA ILE A 179 -13.24 -13.36 14.38
C ILE A 179 -14.38 -14.29 14.80
N LYS A 180 -14.69 -15.33 14.01
CA LYS A 180 -15.77 -16.30 14.30
C LYS A 180 -15.46 -17.16 15.53
N SER A 181 -14.20 -17.47 15.79
CA SER A 181 -13.76 -18.26 16.95
C SER A 181 -13.46 -17.42 18.19
N PHE A 182 -13.56 -16.10 18.09
CA PHE A 182 -13.19 -15.21 19.18
C PHE A 182 -14.17 -15.30 20.35
N VAL A 183 -13.64 -15.57 21.54
CA VAL A 183 -14.39 -15.58 22.79
C VAL A 183 -14.20 -14.22 23.50
N LYS A 184 -15.30 -13.53 23.75
CA LYS A 184 -15.28 -12.27 24.48
C LYS A 184 -14.97 -12.51 25.95
N GLU A 185 -13.94 -11.83 26.45
CA GLU A 185 -13.59 -11.83 27.88
C GLU A 185 -14.05 -10.52 28.50
N GLU A 186 -14.68 -10.64 29.68
CA GLU A 186 -15.08 -9.51 30.49
C GLU A 186 -13.86 -8.89 31.19
N TYR A 187 -13.82 -7.59 31.22
CA TYR A 187 -12.90 -6.83 32.09
C TYR A 187 -13.55 -5.51 32.50
N TRP A 188 -13.06 -4.92 33.55
CA TRP A 188 -13.54 -3.66 34.08
C TRP A 188 -12.45 -2.61 34.06
N SER A 189 -12.84 -1.36 33.91
CA SER A 189 -12.01 -0.19 34.12
C SER A 189 -12.64 0.71 35.17
N VAL A 190 -11.82 1.30 36.03
CA VAL A 190 -12.27 2.27 37.04
C VAL A 190 -11.68 3.62 36.69
N THR A 191 -12.53 4.61 36.46
CA THR A 191 -12.13 5.98 36.15
C THR A 191 -12.55 6.89 37.26
N ALA A 192 -11.60 7.62 37.84
CA ALA A 192 -11.83 8.69 38.80
C ALA A 192 -11.93 10.02 38.06
N PHE A 193 -13.01 10.77 38.31
CA PHE A 193 -13.18 12.15 37.89
C PHE A 193 -12.75 13.06 39.01
N LEU A 194 -11.65 13.78 38.84
CA LEU A 194 -10.95 14.54 39.87
C LEU A 194 -10.92 16.02 39.51
N LYS A 195 -10.97 16.88 40.52
CA LYS A 195 -10.74 18.31 40.39
C LYS A 195 -9.80 18.82 41.50
N LYS A 196 -9.28 20.01 41.33
CA LYS A 196 -8.50 20.67 42.38
C LYS A 196 -9.41 21.09 43.54
N LEU A 197 -8.91 21.07 44.75
CA LEU A 197 -9.63 21.60 45.90
C LEU A 197 -9.84 23.11 45.82
N THR A 198 -8.92 23.83 45.19
CA THR A 198 -8.97 25.29 45.05
C THR A 198 -8.36 25.72 43.71
N GLY A 199 -8.87 26.80 43.11
CA GLY A 199 -8.24 27.49 42.00
C GLY A 199 -8.58 26.97 40.59
N SER A 200 -9.37 25.91 40.45
CA SER A 200 -9.86 25.44 39.13
C SER A 200 -11.04 24.49 39.28
N ASP A 201 -12.10 24.72 38.54
CA ASP A 201 -13.28 23.84 38.45
C ASP A 201 -13.15 22.78 37.38
N ILE A 202 -11.99 22.67 36.70
CA ILE A 202 -11.77 21.69 35.64
C ILE A 202 -11.75 20.29 36.24
N VAL A 203 -12.72 19.47 35.85
CA VAL A 203 -12.78 18.04 36.17
C VAL A 203 -11.99 17.29 35.09
N PHE A 204 -11.07 16.45 35.49
CA PHE A 204 -10.30 15.62 34.58
C PHE A 204 -10.38 14.14 34.98
N LYS A 205 -10.13 13.24 34.02
CA LYS A 205 -10.23 11.79 34.23
C LYS A 205 -8.88 11.22 34.60
N ALA A 206 -8.88 10.28 35.53
CA ALA A 206 -7.73 9.44 35.82
C ALA A 206 -8.17 7.97 35.88
N VAL A 207 -7.49 7.11 35.15
CA VAL A 207 -7.83 5.68 35.04
C VAL A 207 -6.96 4.88 36.00
N LEU A 208 -7.57 3.95 36.72
CA LEU A 208 -6.86 3.02 37.62
C LEU A 208 -5.88 2.16 36.82
N GLU A 209 -4.60 2.22 37.17
CA GLU A 209 -3.52 1.51 36.48
C GLU A 209 -2.92 0.38 37.30
N SER A 210 -2.66 0.61 38.60
CA SER A 210 -1.91 -0.35 39.40
C SER A 210 -2.32 -0.35 40.89
N LYS A 211 -1.98 -1.46 41.57
CA LYS A 211 -2.01 -1.62 43.04
C LYS A 211 -0.60 -1.99 43.51
N CYS A 212 -0.05 -1.28 44.48
CA CYS A 212 1.32 -1.48 45.01
C CYS A 212 2.38 -1.54 43.89
N GLY A 213 2.26 -0.69 42.84
CA GLY A 213 3.19 -0.64 41.68
C GLY A 213 3.04 -1.77 40.65
N LYS A 214 2.14 -2.72 40.88
CA LYS A 214 1.84 -3.80 39.90
C LYS A 214 0.56 -3.50 39.16
N LYS A 215 0.59 -3.66 37.84
CA LYS A 215 -0.58 -3.47 36.96
C LYS A 215 -1.75 -4.35 37.43
N ILE A 216 -2.92 -3.74 37.65
CA ILE A 216 -4.12 -4.45 38.10
C ILE A 216 -4.99 -4.86 36.89
N LYS A 217 -5.55 -6.09 36.97
CA LYS A 217 -6.62 -6.55 36.08
C LYS A 217 -7.89 -6.75 36.89
N LEU A 218 -8.94 -6.09 36.46
CA LEU A 218 -10.29 -6.25 37.01
C LEU A 218 -11.08 -7.16 36.09
N GLU A 219 -11.15 -8.44 36.41
CA GLU A 219 -11.68 -9.48 35.51
C GLU A 219 -13.19 -9.65 35.64
N ASN A 220 -13.80 -9.17 36.74
CA ASN A 220 -15.23 -9.29 37.01
C ASN A 220 -15.71 -8.19 37.96
N LYS A 221 -17.03 -8.16 38.13
CA LYS A 221 -17.67 -7.19 39.02
C LYS A 221 -17.25 -7.34 40.48
N GLU A 222 -17.11 -8.55 41.00
CA GLU A 222 -16.77 -8.80 42.41
C GLU A 222 -15.40 -8.22 42.77
N LYS A 223 -14.38 -8.46 41.93
CA LYS A 223 -13.03 -7.87 42.10
C LYS A 223 -13.08 -6.34 42.01
N THR A 224 -13.92 -5.83 41.11
CA THR A 224 -14.09 -4.39 40.95
C THR A 224 -14.76 -3.76 42.18
N ASP A 225 -15.84 -4.35 42.69
CA ASP A 225 -16.54 -3.87 43.88
C ASP A 225 -15.64 -3.93 45.12
N ALA A 226 -14.79 -4.95 45.25
CA ALA A 226 -13.79 -5.00 46.33
C ALA A 226 -12.79 -3.84 46.26
N VAL A 227 -12.31 -3.53 45.04
CA VAL A 227 -11.39 -2.40 44.80
C VAL A 227 -12.08 -1.07 45.10
N LEU A 228 -13.35 -0.89 44.69
CA LEU A 228 -14.10 0.32 44.95
C LEU A 228 -14.24 0.58 46.46
N LYS A 229 -14.52 -0.47 47.27
CA LYS A 229 -14.58 -0.37 48.75
C LYS A 229 -13.24 0.03 49.36
N GLU A 230 -12.13 -0.48 48.83
CA GLU A 230 -10.79 -0.12 49.29
C GLU A 230 -10.40 1.34 48.96
N LEU A 231 -11.01 1.92 47.92
CA LEU A 231 -10.80 3.30 47.48
C LEU A 231 -11.63 4.31 48.27
N GLU A 232 -12.74 3.88 48.87
CA GLU A 232 -13.64 4.74 49.65
C GLU A 232 -12.95 5.35 50.85
N GLY A 233 -13.23 6.64 51.11
CA GLY A 233 -12.75 7.37 52.26
C GLY A 233 -11.27 7.72 52.27
N LYS A 234 -10.53 7.42 51.21
CA LYS A 234 -9.12 7.76 51.06
C LYS A 234 -8.90 8.96 50.17
N ASP A 235 -7.90 9.77 50.52
CA ASP A 235 -7.54 10.95 49.74
C ASP A 235 -6.90 10.60 48.40
N TYR A 236 -7.23 11.38 47.38
CA TYR A 236 -6.54 11.37 46.09
C TYR A 236 -5.42 12.41 46.12
N THR A 237 -4.17 11.98 46.02
CA THR A 237 -2.99 12.85 46.09
C THR A 237 -2.12 12.68 44.84
N VAL A 238 -1.69 13.78 44.25
CA VAL A 238 -0.77 13.76 43.12
C VAL A 238 0.59 13.22 43.58
N GLU A 239 0.97 12.06 43.06
CA GLU A 239 2.28 11.45 43.35
C GLU A 239 3.37 12.08 42.50
N SER A 240 3.11 12.28 41.22
CA SER A 240 4.08 12.91 40.31
C SER A 240 3.41 13.54 39.11
N VAL A 241 3.96 14.67 38.66
CA VAL A 241 3.59 15.37 37.43
C VAL A 241 4.79 15.39 36.49
N LYS A 242 4.74 14.63 35.41
CA LYS A 242 5.80 14.59 34.38
C LYS A 242 5.38 15.40 33.18
N LYS A 243 6.01 16.53 32.94
CA LYS A 243 5.84 17.37 31.77
C LYS A 243 6.91 16.99 30.72
N SER A 244 6.52 16.84 29.49
CA SER A 244 7.43 16.55 28.37
C SER A 244 6.93 17.20 27.09
N VAL A 245 7.87 17.58 26.23
CA VAL A 245 7.54 18.00 24.87
C VAL A 245 7.63 16.79 23.96
N THR A 246 6.55 16.52 23.24
CA THR A 246 6.49 15.43 22.26
C THR A 246 6.32 15.99 20.85
N TYR A 247 6.88 15.29 19.86
CA TYR A 247 6.87 15.71 18.47
C TYR A 247 6.05 14.78 17.61
N GLY A 248 5.12 15.35 16.84
CA GLY A 248 4.46 14.65 15.75
C GLY A 248 5.35 14.74 14.51
N ASN A 249 5.86 13.61 14.04
CA ASN A 249 6.67 13.60 12.83
C ASN A 249 5.78 13.71 11.59
N PRO A 250 6.17 14.49 10.57
CA PRO A 250 5.47 14.52 9.30
C PRO A 250 5.55 13.13 8.64
N PRO A 251 4.48 12.70 7.99
CA PRO A 251 4.46 11.42 7.29
C PRO A 251 5.33 11.49 6.04
N PRO A 252 5.94 10.36 5.60
CA PRO A 252 6.73 10.33 4.37
C PRO A 252 5.85 10.66 3.15
N PRO A 253 6.44 11.10 2.02
CA PRO A 253 5.73 11.22 0.77
C PRO A 253 5.17 9.87 0.34
N PHE A 254 4.23 9.86 -0.60
CA PHE A 254 3.54 8.64 -0.97
C PHE A 254 4.43 7.63 -1.72
N THR A 255 4.31 6.37 -1.30
CA THR A 255 4.56 5.20 -2.12
C THR A 255 3.24 4.73 -2.74
N THR A 256 3.27 3.79 -3.68
CA THR A 256 2.06 3.19 -4.26
C THR A 256 1.13 2.62 -3.19
N SER A 257 1.68 1.89 -2.24
CA SER A 257 0.93 1.28 -1.15
C SER A 257 0.26 2.33 -0.27
N THR A 258 1.00 3.33 0.19
CA THR A 258 0.46 4.37 1.07
C THR A 258 -0.54 5.29 0.35
N LEU A 259 -0.37 5.53 -0.96
CA LEU A 259 -1.34 6.25 -1.77
C LEU A 259 -2.67 5.49 -1.85
N GLN A 260 -2.65 4.19 -2.10
CA GLN A 260 -3.85 3.35 -2.13
C GLN A 260 -4.55 3.31 -0.76
N GLN A 261 -3.78 3.17 0.33
CA GLN A 261 -4.31 3.17 1.70
C GLN A 261 -5.03 4.49 2.05
N GLU A 262 -4.36 5.62 1.83
CA GLU A 262 -4.91 6.93 2.16
C GLU A 262 -6.07 7.33 1.21
N SER A 263 -6.00 6.97 -0.06
CA SER A 263 -7.11 7.13 -1.00
C SER A 263 -8.35 6.36 -0.57
N SER A 264 -8.19 5.12 -0.11
CA SER A 264 -9.28 4.31 0.39
C SER A 264 -9.89 4.91 1.67
N THR A 265 -9.06 5.34 2.62
CA THR A 265 -9.50 5.84 3.92
C THR A 265 -10.08 7.25 3.87
N LYS A 266 -9.40 8.19 3.19
CA LYS A 266 -9.79 9.61 3.16
C LYS A 266 -10.73 9.95 2.00
N LEU A 267 -10.55 9.32 0.85
CA LEU A 267 -11.32 9.64 -0.35
C LEU A 267 -12.43 8.61 -0.64
N GLY A 268 -12.41 7.45 0.01
CA GLY A 268 -13.34 6.35 -0.27
C GLY A 268 -13.14 5.74 -1.66
N MET A 269 -11.95 5.92 -2.27
CA MET A 269 -11.65 5.38 -3.60
C MET A 269 -11.13 3.96 -3.49
N ALA A 270 -11.63 3.06 -4.32
CA ALA A 270 -11.09 1.71 -4.47
C ALA A 270 -9.66 1.76 -5.06
N SER A 271 -8.83 0.79 -4.71
CA SER A 271 -7.41 0.77 -5.10
C SER A 271 -7.18 0.76 -6.62
N ASN A 272 -8.02 0.04 -7.38
CA ASN A 272 -7.96 0.03 -8.84
C ASN A 272 -8.31 1.40 -9.44
N VAL A 273 -9.32 2.11 -8.90
CA VAL A 273 -9.70 3.45 -9.34
C VAL A 273 -8.59 4.45 -9.00
N THR A 274 -8.01 4.35 -7.81
CA THR A 274 -6.86 5.17 -7.40
C THR A 274 -5.71 5.03 -8.39
N MET A 275 -5.33 3.80 -8.73
CA MET A 275 -4.21 3.56 -9.66
C MET A 275 -4.53 3.99 -11.10
N GLN A 276 -5.77 3.83 -11.55
CA GLN A 276 -6.20 4.32 -12.86
C GLN A 276 -6.08 5.85 -12.96
N ILE A 277 -6.52 6.58 -11.93
CA ILE A 277 -6.44 8.04 -11.90
C ILE A 277 -4.97 8.48 -11.75
N ALA A 278 -4.20 7.83 -10.89
CA ALA A 278 -2.78 8.12 -10.72
C ALA A 278 -2.01 7.96 -12.04
N GLN A 279 -2.32 6.92 -12.83
CA GLN A 279 -1.75 6.70 -14.17
C GLN A 279 -2.08 7.88 -15.11
N GLN A 280 -3.33 8.35 -15.10
CA GLN A 280 -3.73 9.52 -15.90
C GLN A 280 -2.95 10.78 -15.50
N LEU A 281 -2.78 11.03 -14.19
CA LEU A 281 -2.01 12.17 -13.68
C LEU A 281 -0.52 12.08 -14.05
N TYR A 282 0.03 10.88 -14.10
CA TYR A 282 1.42 10.62 -14.49
C TYR A 282 1.64 10.76 -16.01
N GLU A 283 0.79 10.14 -16.83
CA GLU A 283 0.95 10.14 -18.29
C GLU A 283 0.64 11.51 -18.93
N GLY A 284 -0.24 12.26 -18.29
CA GLY A 284 -0.66 13.59 -18.71
C GLY A 284 -2.15 13.68 -19.06
N LEU A 285 -2.66 14.88 -18.93
CA LEU A 285 -4.05 15.26 -19.16
C LEU A 285 -4.12 16.54 -20.00
N ASP A 286 -5.16 16.65 -20.82
CA ASP A 286 -5.47 17.89 -21.52
C ASP A 286 -6.14 18.87 -20.55
N LEU A 287 -5.41 19.91 -20.17
CA LEU A 287 -5.87 20.93 -19.23
C LEU A 287 -6.08 22.26 -19.95
N THR A 288 -7.27 22.83 -19.78
CA THR A 288 -7.63 24.12 -20.42
C THR A 288 -6.61 25.21 -20.06
N GLY A 289 -6.03 25.85 -21.08
CA GLY A 289 -5.02 26.92 -20.92
C GLY A 289 -3.60 26.42 -20.62
N LEU A 290 -3.38 25.13 -20.36
CA LEU A 290 -2.06 24.53 -20.08
C LEU A 290 -1.64 23.53 -21.15
N GLY A 291 -2.61 23.01 -21.92
CA GLY A 291 -2.39 21.94 -22.90
C GLY A 291 -2.22 20.58 -22.22
N HIS A 292 -1.59 19.65 -22.91
CA HIS A 292 -1.39 18.28 -22.40
C HIS A 292 -0.14 18.24 -21.50
N ILE A 293 -0.31 17.96 -20.21
CA ILE A 293 0.77 17.95 -19.21
C ILE A 293 0.62 16.83 -18.20
N ALA A 294 1.73 16.27 -17.74
CA ALA A 294 1.81 15.36 -16.61
C ALA A 294 1.88 16.15 -15.29
N LEU A 295 1.26 15.63 -14.25
CA LEU A 295 1.12 16.32 -12.97
C LEU A 295 1.90 15.68 -11.82
N VAL A 296 2.15 14.36 -11.88
CA VAL A 296 2.82 13.62 -10.80
C VAL A 296 3.96 12.75 -11.34
N THR A 297 4.89 12.41 -10.47
CA THR A 297 5.98 11.47 -10.75
C THR A 297 5.44 10.05 -10.95
N TYR A 298 6.33 9.13 -11.36
CA TYR A 298 6.00 7.72 -11.57
C TYR A 298 5.30 7.10 -10.35
N ILE A 299 4.21 6.39 -10.62
CA ILE A 299 3.23 5.99 -9.59
C ILE A 299 3.44 4.59 -9.03
N ARG A 300 4.30 3.76 -9.64
CA ARG A 300 4.60 2.40 -9.17
C ARG A 300 5.95 2.39 -8.47
N THR A 301 5.96 2.87 -7.25
CA THR A 301 7.18 3.00 -6.44
C THR A 301 6.94 2.62 -4.98
N ASP A 302 7.91 2.02 -4.36
CA ASP A 302 8.01 1.78 -2.93
C ASP A 302 9.04 2.72 -2.25
N SER A 303 9.68 3.59 -3.05
CA SER A 303 10.64 4.58 -2.58
C SER A 303 9.95 5.79 -1.94
N THR A 304 10.53 6.28 -0.84
CA THR A 304 10.18 7.55 -0.21
C THR A 304 11.21 8.65 -0.50
N ARG A 305 12.16 8.38 -1.40
CA ARG A 305 13.20 9.32 -1.81
C ARG A 305 12.60 10.51 -2.57
N VAL A 306 13.15 11.67 -2.32
CA VAL A 306 12.81 12.93 -3.02
C VAL A 306 14.10 13.55 -3.52
N SER A 307 14.10 14.05 -4.76
CA SER A 307 15.26 14.74 -5.32
C SER A 307 15.59 16.01 -4.53
N ALA A 308 16.86 16.40 -4.54
CA ALA A 308 17.31 17.62 -3.86
C ALA A 308 16.59 18.88 -4.40
N GLU A 309 16.35 18.93 -5.71
CA GLU A 309 15.63 20.02 -6.37
C GLU A 309 14.17 20.12 -5.89
N ALA A 310 13.44 18.98 -5.88
CA ALA A 310 12.06 18.95 -5.41
C ALA A 310 11.96 19.30 -3.91
N THR A 311 12.94 18.88 -3.11
CA THR A 311 13.04 19.26 -1.69
C THR A 311 13.26 20.76 -1.53
N ALA A 312 14.17 21.35 -2.29
CA ALA A 312 14.42 22.79 -2.26
C ALA A 312 13.17 23.59 -2.64
N LYS A 313 12.50 23.22 -3.74
CA LYS A 313 11.27 23.89 -4.19
C LYS A 313 10.11 23.75 -3.19
N ALA A 314 10.00 22.59 -2.54
CA ALA A 314 9.00 22.41 -1.49
C ALA A 314 9.26 23.32 -0.27
N ARG A 315 10.51 23.50 0.12
CA ARG A 315 10.91 24.41 1.22
C ARG A 315 10.62 25.87 0.89
N GLU A 316 10.90 26.31 -0.32
CA GLU A 316 10.51 27.65 -0.81
C GLU A 316 9.00 27.84 -0.75
N THR A 317 8.23 26.89 -1.29
CA THR A 317 6.76 26.92 -1.27
C THR A 317 6.21 26.95 0.17
N LEU A 318 6.83 26.21 1.10
CA LEU A 318 6.44 26.24 2.51
C LEU A 318 6.69 27.60 3.16
N ALA A 319 7.86 28.21 2.90
CA ALA A 319 8.19 29.54 3.42
C ALA A 319 7.20 30.60 2.92
N GLU A 320 6.92 30.60 1.61
CA GLU A 320 6.00 31.54 0.97
C GLU A 320 4.54 31.41 1.46
N LYS A 321 4.02 30.17 1.54
CA LYS A 321 2.60 29.94 1.83
C LYS A 321 2.27 29.89 3.32
N TYR A 322 3.20 29.38 4.15
CA TYR A 322 2.94 29.09 5.56
C TYR A 322 3.88 29.87 6.50
N GLY A 323 4.98 30.39 5.98
CA GLY A 323 6.01 31.13 6.72
C GLY A 323 7.18 30.25 7.17
N GLU A 324 8.30 30.89 7.47
CA GLU A 324 9.59 30.26 7.79
C GLU A 324 9.52 29.23 8.93
N LYS A 325 8.66 29.43 9.93
CA LYS A 325 8.50 28.49 11.04
C LYS A 325 8.02 27.10 10.64
N TYR A 326 7.41 26.95 9.46
CA TYR A 326 6.99 25.66 8.92
C TYR A 326 8.08 24.96 8.11
N VAL A 327 9.20 25.62 7.86
CA VAL A 327 10.36 25.03 7.19
C VAL A 327 11.30 24.43 8.23
N PRO A 328 11.55 23.12 8.24
CA PRO A 328 12.46 22.51 9.21
C PRO A 328 13.91 22.98 8.95
N GLN A 329 14.73 23.11 10.00
CA GLN A 329 16.14 23.52 9.87
C GLN A 329 16.93 22.63 8.89
N LYS A 330 16.71 21.32 8.97
CA LYS A 330 17.29 20.32 8.05
C LYS A 330 16.17 19.67 7.25
N PRO A 331 16.40 19.31 5.98
CA PRO A 331 15.44 18.55 5.19
C PRO A 331 15.04 17.25 5.91
N ASN A 332 13.77 16.93 5.83
CA ASN A 332 13.28 15.64 6.33
C ASN A 332 13.78 14.52 5.42
N ILE A 333 14.42 13.51 6.01
CA ILE A 333 14.91 12.31 5.30
C ILE A 333 14.13 11.12 5.81
N TYR A 334 13.56 10.37 4.88
CA TYR A 334 12.81 9.16 5.16
C TYR A 334 13.63 7.95 4.73
N LYS A 335 13.69 6.95 5.61
CA LYS A 335 14.33 5.67 5.27
C LYS A 335 13.40 4.89 4.35
N SER A 336 13.84 4.58 3.16
CA SER A 336 13.23 3.57 2.33
C SER A 336 13.37 2.17 2.98
N ARG A 337 12.51 1.24 2.64
CA ARG A 337 12.65 -0.16 3.08
C ARG A 337 13.96 -0.74 2.51
N LYS A 338 14.53 -1.75 3.20
CA LYS A 338 15.84 -2.35 2.82
C LYS A 338 15.94 -2.82 1.37
N ASN A 339 14.82 -3.15 0.75
CA ASN A 339 14.72 -3.65 -0.63
C ASN A 339 13.91 -2.69 -1.52
N SER A 340 13.87 -1.39 -1.23
CA SER A 340 13.25 -0.42 -2.13
C SER A 340 14.16 -0.14 -3.31
N GLN A 341 13.58 -0.05 -4.51
CA GLN A 341 14.32 0.33 -5.70
C GLN A 341 14.81 1.78 -5.56
N ASP A 342 16.08 1.96 -5.21
CA ASP A 342 16.70 3.28 -5.00
C ASP A 342 16.68 4.17 -6.26
N ALA A 343 16.46 3.58 -7.44
CA ALA A 343 16.32 4.30 -8.70
C ALA A 343 15.04 5.14 -8.79
N HIS A 344 14.00 4.81 -8.02
CA HIS A 344 12.71 5.51 -8.06
C HIS A 344 12.64 6.65 -7.05
N GLU A 345 11.78 7.62 -7.34
CA GLU A 345 11.34 8.64 -6.40
C GLU A 345 9.95 8.31 -5.83
N ALA A 346 9.59 8.99 -4.73
CA ALA A 346 8.24 8.99 -4.19
C ALA A 346 7.24 9.62 -5.16
N ILE A 347 5.96 9.30 -4.98
CA ILE A 347 4.86 9.94 -5.73
C ILE A 347 4.69 11.37 -5.21
N ARG A 348 4.94 12.34 -6.06
CA ARG A 348 4.88 13.77 -5.76
C ARG A 348 4.41 14.61 -6.96
N PRO A 349 3.97 15.84 -6.76
CA PRO A 349 3.76 16.78 -7.87
C PRO A 349 5.07 17.03 -8.63
N ILE A 350 4.99 17.14 -9.95
CA ILE A 350 6.13 17.54 -10.78
C ILE A 350 6.40 19.05 -10.62
N ASN A 351 5.33 19.87 -10.61
CA ASN A 351 5.41 21.32 -10.46
C ASN A 351 4.51 21.80 -9.31
N LEU A 352 5.10 22.40 -8.28
CA LEU A 352 4.38 22.94 -7.12
C LEU A 352 3.63 24.26 -7.40
N GLU A 353 3.89 24.91 -8.51
CA GLU A 353 3.13 26.10 -8.94
C GLU A 353 1.71 25.72 -9.41
N LEU A 354 1.54 24.49 -9.88
CA LEU A 354 0.24 23.91 -10.20
C LEU A 354 -0.47 23.47 -8.93
N THR A 355 -0.96 24.44 -8.17
CA THR A 355 -1.64 24.14 -6.90
C THR A 355 -2.98 23.44 -7.12
N PRO A 356 -3.48 22.68 -6.14
CA PRO A 356 -4.82 22.08 -6.24
C PRO A 356 -5.89 23.13 -6.58
N GLU A 357 -5.80 24.32 -5.98
CA GLU A 357 -6.76 25.42 -6.20
C GLU A 357 -6.75 25.87 -7.67
N SER A 358 -5.57 26.02 -8.28
CA SER A 358 -5.43 26.42 -9.69
C SER A 358 -5.92 25.38 -10.70
N LEU A 359 -6.03 24.12 -10.28
CA LEU A 359 -6.48 23.00 -11.10
C LEU A 359 -7.92 22.54 -10.81
N LYS A 360 -8.61 23.18 -9.85
CA LYS A 360 -9.93 22.74 -9.38
C LYS A 360 -10.96 22.62 -10.50
N ASP A 361 -11.01 23.60 -11.38
CA ASP A 361 -11.97 23.65 -12.49
C ASP A 361 -11.43 23.01 -13.78
N LYS A 362 -10.19 22.51 -13.77
CA LYS A 362 -9.52 21.89 -14.90
C LYS A 362 -9.48 20.36 -14.81
N LEU A 363 -9.59 19.82 -13.62
CA LEU A 363 -9.55 18.39 -13.34
C LEU A 363 -10.96 17.84 -13.05
N GLN A 364 -11.19 16.60 -13.44
CA GLN A 364 -12.38 15.88 -12.99
C GLN A 364 -12.35 15.71 -11.47
N ARG A 365 -13.52 15.61 -10.84
CA ARG A 365 -13.67 15.53 -9.38
C ARG A 365 -12.70 14.56 -8.69
N ASN A 366 -12.57 13.34 -9.20
CA ASN A 366 -11.71 12.34 -8.58
C ASN A 366 -10.22 12.58 -8.89
N GLN A 367 -9.89 13.10 -10.08
CA GLN A 367 -8.54 13.52 -10.43
C GLN A 367 -8.08 14.66 -9.52
N TYR A 368 -8.93 15.67 -9.31
CA TYR A 368 -8.67 16.77 -8.38
C TYR A 368 -8.43 16.28 -6.96
N ARG A 369 -9.31 15.41 -6.42
CA ARG A 369 -9.19 14.89 -5.06
C ARG A 369 -7.91 14.10 -4.85
N LEU A 370 -7.52 13.28 -5.81
CA LEU A 370 -6.30 12.49 -5.74
C LEU A 370 -5.06 13.38 -5.88
N TYR A 371 -5.06 14.33 -6.82
CA TYR A 371 -3.97 15.28 -6.98
C TYR A 371 -3.76 16.12 -5.72
N LYS A 372 -4.84 16.65 -5.15
CA LYS A 372 -4.81 17.39 -3.89
C LYS A 372 -4.20 16.56 -2.75
N LEU A 373 -4.60 15.30 -2.63
CA LEU A 373 -4.06 14.39 -1.63
C LEU A 373 -2.54 14.19 -1.80
N ILE A 374 -2.08 14.00 -3.03
CA ILE A 374 -0.65 13.84 -3.35
C ILE A 374 0.12 15.14 -3.06
N TYR A 375 -0.42 16.27 -3.47
CA TYR A 375 0.19 17.59 -3.30
C TYR A 375 0.37 17.95 -1.82
N GLU A 376 -0.70 17.86 -1.04
CA GLU A 376 -0.70 18.18 0.39
C GLU A 376 0.20 17.23 1.17
N ARG A 377 0.18 15.93 0.85
CA ARG A 377 1.05 14.94 1.49
C ARG A 377 2.53 15.21 1.22
N PHE A 378 2.87 15.57 -0.02
CA PHE A 378 4.23 15.90 -0.38
C PHE A 378 4.72 17.13 0.37
N LEU A 379 3.98 18.24 0.37
CA LEU A 379 4.35 19.45 1.13
C LEU A 379 4.46 19.16 2.63
N ALA A 380 3.50 18.44 3.19
CA ALA A 380 3.52 18.07 4.61
C ALA A 380 4.75 17.23 4.95
N SER A 381 5.19 16.34 4.05
CA SER A 381 6.40 15.53 4.26
C SER A 381 7.67 16.39 4.39
N GLN A 382 7.69 17.56 3.78
CA GLN A 382 8.82 18.49 3.82
C GLN A 382 8.68 19.56 4.92
N ALA A 383 7.56 19.57 5.67
CA ALA A 383 7.26 20.56 6.68
C ALA A 383 7.84 20.24 8.06
N ALA A 384 7.84 21.22 8.93
CA ALA A 384 8.27 21.09 10.32
C ALA A 384 7.34 20.17 11.12
N LYS A 385 7.87 19.54 12.16
CA LYS A 385 7.14 18.67 13.08
C LYS A 385 6.06 19.44 13.84
N ALA A 386 4.95 18.80 14.13
CA ALA A 386 4.00 19.28 15.12
C ALA A 386 4.59 19.13 16.52
N VAL A 387 4.32 20.10 17.41
CA VAL A 387 4.84 20.09 18.78
C VAL A 387 3.67 20.05 19.76
N TYR A 388 3.82 19.20 20.76
CA TYR A 388 2.81 19.00 21.78
C TYR A 388 3.44 19.05 23.16
N ASP A 389 2.81 19.78 24.06
CA ASP A 389 3.07 19.66 25.49
C ASP A 389 2.26 18.48 26.03
N SER A 390 2.94 17.51 26.58
CA SER A 390 2.35 16.31 27.20
C SER A 390 2.56 16.34 28.68
N VAL A 391 1.47 16.11 29.42
CA VAL A 391 1.47 16.04 30.89
C VAL A 391 0.99 14.64 31.27
N ASN A 392 1.81 13.92 32.03
CA ASN A 392 1.45 12.63 32.61
C ASN A 392 1.38 12.81 34.14
N VAL A 393 0.23 12.54 34.70
CA VAL A 393 -0.01 12.66 36.16
C VAL A 393 -0.26 11.28 36.73
N THR A 394 0.50 10.92 37.74
CA THR A 394 0.24 9.77 38.60
C THR A 394 -0.41 10.24 39.88
N ILE A 395 -1.54 9.65 40.26
CA ILE A 395 -2.35 10.03 41.41
C ILE A 395 -2.51 8.80 42.29
N LYS A 396 -2.19 8.94 43.57
CA LYS A 396 -2.36 7.89 44.58
C LYS A 396 -3.69 8.02 45.32
N ASN A 397 -4.28 6.86 45.59
CA ASN A 397 -5.33 6.66 46.58
C ASN A 397 -4.98 5.41 47.39
N GLY A 398 -4.34 5.57 48.55
CA GLY A 398 -3.77 4.45 49.30
C GLY A 398 -2.71 3.70 48.49
N ASP A 399 -2.90 2.39 48.32
CA ASP A 399 -2.03 1.50 47.55
C ASP A 399 -2.27 1.54 46.04
N TYR A 400 -3.28 2.28 45.62
CA TYR A 400 -3.71 2.35 44.22
C TYR A 400 -3.11 3.57 43.53
N ALA A 401 -2.74 3.38 42.26
CA ALA A 401 -2.31 4.46 41.39
C ALA A 401 -3.23 4.60 40.18
N PHE A 402 -3.65 5.84 39.98
CA PHE A 402 -4.42 6.30 38.82
C PHE A 402 -3.52 7.11 37.91
N LYS A 403 -3.76 7.02 36.60
CA LYS A 403 -3.02 7.76 35.60
C LYS A 403 -3.93 8.66 34.78
N SER A 404 -3.49 9.89 34.59
CA SER A 404 -4.09 10.86 33.69
C SER A 404 -3.05 11.36 32.69
N THR A 405 -3.43 11.47 31.43
CA THR A 405 -2.54 11.97 30.36
C THR A 405 -3.25 13.08 29.61
N GLY A 406 -2.63 14.25 29.58
CA GLY A 406 -3.09 15.40 28.78
C GLY A 406 -2.07 15.72 27.68
N LYS A 407 -2.56 16.14 26.52
CA LYS A 407 -1.74 16.53 25.39
C LYS A 407 -2.32 17.78 24.73
N THR A 408 -1.52 18.85 24.69
CA THR A 408 -1.92 20.12 24.10
C THR A 408 -1.00 20.45 22.93
N MET A 409 -1.57 20.73 21.76
CA MET A 409 -0.79 21.16 20.60
C MET A 409 -0.32 22.60 20.79
N THR A 410 0.97 22.81 20.78
CA THR A 410 1.61 24.16 20.89
C THR A 410 2.06 24.69 19.53
N PHE A 411 2.36 23.79 18.59
CA PHE A 411 2.66 24.15 17.21
C PHE A 411 2.09 23.08 16.26
N ASP A 412 1.31 23.51 15.28
CA ASP A 412 0.61 22.61 14.37
C ASP A 412 1.52 21.97 13.31
N GLY A 413 2.62 22.64 12.92
CA GLY A 413 3.59 22.09 11.97
C GLY A 413 2.93 21.55 10.71
N TYR A 414 3.34 20.36 10.28
CA TYR A 414 2.81 19.70 9.08
C TYR A 414 1.29 19.44 9.11
N THR A 415 0.67 19.39 10.31
CA THR A 415 -0.77 19.09 10.43
C THR A 415 -1.66 20.20 9.88
N ARG A 416 -1.13 21.41 9.75
CA ARG A 416 -1.79 22.52 9.08
C ARG A 416 -2.00 22.28 7.59
N ILE A 417 -1.11 21.49 6.97
CA ILE A 417 -1.14 21.20 5.54
C ILE A 417 -1.88 19.90 5.29
N TYR A 418 -1.65 18.91 6.15
CA TYR A 418 -2.14 17.56 5.97
C TYR A 418 -2.65 16.98 7.29
N ALA A 419 -3.97 17.02 7.48
CA ALA A 419 -4.58 16.39 8.64
C ALA A 419 -4.46 14.85 8.54
N ALA A 420 -4.07 14.22 9.63
CA ALA A 420 -4.15 12.77 9.73
C ALA A 420 -5.62 12.31 9.56
N ALA A 421 -5.83 11.13 8.97
CA ALA A 421 -7.16 10.53 9.04
C ALA A 421 -7.55 10.37 10.52
N PRO A 422 -8.82 10.65 10.91
CA PRO A 422 -9.27 10.38 12.27
C PRO A 422 -8.96 8.91 12.58
N LYS A 423 -8.15 8.66 13.58
CA LYS A 423 -8.02 7.30 14.11
C LYS A 423 -9.33 7.00 14.82
N GLU A 424 -10.04 5.97 14.40
CA GLU A 424 -11.25 5.49 15.08
C GLU A 424 -11.01 5.13 16.56
N GLU A 425 -9.74 5.01 16.96
CA GLU A 425 -9.25 4.75 18.32
C GLU A 425 -8.36 5.87 18.88
N ALA A 426 -8.50 7.12 18.44
CA ALA A 426 -7.97 8.23 19.21
C ALA A 426 -8.80 8.33 20.49
N GLY A 427 -8.59 7.34 21.38
CA GLY A 427 -9.07 7.38 22.75
C GLY A 427 -8.61 8.69 23.36
N GLU A 428 -9.49 9.31 24.07
CA GLU A 428 -9.49 10.24 25.21
C GLU A 428 -8.16 10.93 25.63
N ASP A 429 -7.10 10.91 24.82
CA ASP A 429 -5.76 11.44 25.16
C ASP A 429 -5.64 12.98 25.12
N ASN A 430 -6.74 13.71 24.99
CA ASN A 430 -6.79 15.17 25.01
C ASN A 430 -7.52 15.74 26.23
N GLU A 431 -7.34 15.11 27.39
CA GLU A 431 -7.90 15.61 28.63
C GLU A 431 -7.24 16.97 28.99
N LYS A 432 -8.05 17.98 29.28
CA LYS A 432 -7.54 19.24 29.83
C LYS A 432 -7.23 19.05 31.29
N ILE A 433 -5.98 18.77 31.60
CA ILE A 433 -5.51 18.66 32.98
C ILE A 433 -5.15 20.07 33.49
N PRO A 434 -5.70 20.53 34.63
CA PRO A 434 -5.30 21.79 35.19
C PRO A 434 -3.83 21.73 35.66
N PRO A 435 -3.13 22.84 35.85
CA PRO A 435 -1.81 22.85 36.43
C PRO A 435 -1.82 22.20 37.83
N LEU A 436 -1.10 21.09 37.98
CA LEU A 436 -0.97 20.31 39.22
C LEU A 436 0.45 20.32 39.71
N ALA A 437 0.62 20.13 41.01
CA ALA A 437 1.91 19.98 41.68
C ALA A 437 1.99 18.65 42.44
N ASP A 438 3.21 18.14 42.62
CA ASP A 438 3.45 16.94 43.40
C ASP A 438 3.00 17.15 44.84
N GLY A 439 2.33 16.19 45.45
CA GLY A 439 1.75 16.25 46.79
C GLY A 439 0.40 16.97 46.88
N GLU A 440 -0.13 17.51 45.77
CA GLU A 440 -1.42 18.21 45.75
C GLU A 440 -2.58 17.24 46.00
N LYS A 441 -3.48 17.59 46.95
CA LYS A 441 -4.72 16.83 47.16
C LYS A 441 -5.80 17.22 46.16
N LEU A 442 -6.52 16.22 45.72
CA LEU A 442 -7.60 16.36 44.74
C LEU A 442 -8.93 15.95 45.36
N GLU A 443 -10.00 16.57 44.88
CA GLU A 443 -11.38 16.22 45.25
C GLU A 443 -11.93 15.22 44.21
N LEU A 444 -12.49 14.12 44.70
CA LEU A 444 -13.21 13.16 43.86
C LEU A 444 -14.61 13.68 43.55
N SER A 445 -14.89 13.96 42.31
CA SER A 445 -16.23 14.32 41.84
C SER A 445 -17.08 13.08 41.59
N LYS A 446 -16.49 12.05 41.00
CA LYS A 446 -17.18 10.79 40.65
C LYS A 446 -16.16 9.65 40.45
N LEU A 447 -16.50 8.46 40.97
CA LEU A 447 -15.81 7.22 40.63
C LEU A 447 -16.71 6.38 39.70
N SER A 448 -16.23 6.02 38.53
CA SER A 448 -17.02 5.32 37.51
C SER A 448 -16.39 3.97 37.15
N PRO A 449 -16.93 2.87 37.66
CA PRO A 449 -16.60 1.54 37.13
C PRO A 449 -17.36 1.31 35.81
N GLU A 450 -16.65 0.77 34.82
CA GLU A 450 -17.23 0.45 33.51
C GLU A 450 -16.92 -0.99 33.15
N GLN A 451 -17.96 -1.77 32.88
CA GLN A 451 -17.84 -3.10 32.31
C GLN A 451 -17.44 -3.02 30.84
N LYS A 452 -16.43 -3.72 30.46
CA LYS A 452 -15.93 -3.80 29.07
C LYS A 452 -15.73 -5.25 28.67
N PHE A 453 -15.79 -5.48 27.37
CA PHE A 453 -15.48 -6.81 26.81
C PHE A 453 -14.38 -6.65 25.78
N THR A 454 -13.48 -7.61 25.73
CA THR A 454 -12.51 -7.69 24.63
C THR A 454 -13.25 -7.77 23.30
N LYS A 455 -12.71 -7.13 22.29
CA LYS A 455 -13.28 -7.14 20.93
C LYS A 455 -12.46 -8.06 20.04
N PRO A 456 -13.09 -8.76 19.10
CA PRO A 456 -12.34 -9.51 18.10
C PRO A 456 -11.48 -8.55 17.27
N PRO A 457 -10.42 -9.06 16.60
CA PRO A 457 -9.66 -8.24 15.68
C PRO A 457 -10.58 -7.70 14.58
N ALA A 458 -10.30 -6.49 14.09
CA ALA A 458 -11.11 -5.89 13.04
C ALA A 458 -10.97 -6.65 11.72
N LYS A 459 -12.06 -6.72 10.95
CA LYS A 459 -12.01 -7.20 9.56
C LYS A 459 -11.07 -6.31 8.75
N TYR A 460 -10.44 -6.88 7.73
CA TYR A 460 -9.63 -6.07 6.83
C TYR A 460 -10.48 -5.12 6.00
N THR A 461 -9.96 -3.93 5.77
CA THR A 461 -10.37 -3.01 4.70
C THR A 461 -9.38 -3.15 3.54
N GLU A 462 -9.68 -2.58 2.36
CA GLU A 462 -8.69 -2.54 1.27
C GLU A 462 -7.36 -1.93 1.74
N ALA A 463 -7.43 -0.82 2.51
CA ALA A 463 -6.25 -0.16 3.05
C ALA A 463 -5.44 -1.04 3.99
N SER A 464 -6.08 -1.68 4.97
CA SER A 464 -5.38 -2.52 5.95
C SER A 464 -4.87 -3.82 5.33
N LEU A 465 -5.55 -4.37 4.32
CA LEU A 465 -5.07 -5.53 3.59
C LEU A 465 -3.83 -5.18 2.75
N ILE A 466 -3.85 -4.07 2.01
CA ILE A 466 -2.68 -3.62 1.23
C ILE A 466 -1.48 -3.42 2.14
N LYS A 467 -1.68 -2.78 3.30
CA LYS A 467 -0.63 -2.63 4.31
C LYS A 467 -0.08 -3.98 4.77
N LEU A 468 -0.96 -4.92 5.09
CA LEU A 468 -0.56 -6.26 5.52
C LEU A 468 0.21 -7.03 4.43
N LEU A 469 -0.25 -6.94 3.17
CA LEU A 469 0.44 -7.56 2.03
C LEU A 469 1.85 -6.99 1.87
N GLU A 470 1.97 -5.67 1.93
CA GLU A 470 3.25 -4.98 1.89
C GLU A 470 4.16 -5.37 3.07
N ASP A 471 3.63 -5.38 4.31
CA ASP A 471 4.39 -5.75 5.52
C ASP A 471 4.86 -7.21 5.50
N LYS A 472 4.11 -8.10 4.82
CA LYS A 472 4.48 -9.51 4.63
C LYS A 472 5.31 -9.77 3.36
N GLY A 473 5.58 -8.76 2.54
CA GLY A 473 6.32 -8.91 1.28
C GLY A 473 5.53 -9.62 0.17
N ILE A 474 4.20 -9.67 0.26
CA ILE A 474 3.31 -10.32 -0.70
C ILE A 474 2.84 -9.31 -1.76
N GLY A 475 3.22 -9.54 -3.00
CA GLY A 475 2.96 -8.58 -4.09
C GLY A 475 3.96 -7.42 -4.11
N ARG A 476 3.77 -6.52 -5.08
CA ARG A 476 4.64 -5.36 -5.32
C ARG A 476 3.75 -4.17 -5.75
N PRO A 477 4.28 -2.94 -5.85
CA PRO A 477 3.51 -1.77 -6.26
C PRO A 477 2.62 -1.99 -7.48
N SER A 478 3.09 -2.73 -8.47
CA SER A 478 2.34 -3.05 -9.69
C SER A 478 1.16 -4.02 -9.48
N THR A 479 1.08 -4.74 -8.35
CA THR A 479 0.13 -5.86 -8.17
C THR A 479 -0.93 -5.69 -7.10
N PHE A 480 -0.76 -4.80 -6.12
CA PHE A 480 -1.73 -4.65 -5.02
C PHE A 480 -3.17 -4.42 -5.50
N ALA A 481 -3.37 -3.46 -6.40
CA ALA A 481 -4.70 -3.17 -6.95
C ALA A 481 -5.26 -4.34 -7.78
N THR A 482 -4.40 -5.04 -8.51
CA THR A 482 -4.77 -6.19 -9.35
C THR A 482 -5.19 -7.39 -8.50
N ILE A 483 -4.51 -7.65 -7.38
CA ILE A 483 -4.87 -8.71 -6.43
C ILE A 483 -6.32 -8.50 -5.97
N LEU A 484 -6.62 -7.32 -5.41
CA LEU A 484 -7.96 -7.00 -4.92
C LEU A 484 -9.02 -7.09 -6.02
N SER A 485 -8.77 -6.47 -7.18
CA SER A 485 -9.72 -6.50 -8.30
C SER A 485 -9.97 -7.92 -8.79
N THR A 486 -8.96 -8.79 -8.77
CA THR A 486 -9.10 -10.21 -9.15
C THR A 486 -9.96 -10.97 -8.14
N LEU A 487 -9.74 -10.77 -6.84
CA LEU A 487 -10.54 -11.41 -5.79
C LEU A 487 -12.02 -11.02 -5.89
N TYR A 488 -12.32 -9.74 -6.14
CA TYR A 488 -13.69 -9.29 -6.40
C TYR A 488 -14.28 -9.87 -7.68
N LYS A 489 -13.53 -9.81 -8.81
CA LYS A 489 -13.98 -10.32 -10.10
C LYS A 489 -14.26 -11.83 -10.08
N ARG A 490 -13.58 -12.57 -9.21
CA ARG A 490 -13.78 -14.01 -9.01
C ARG A 490 -14.82 -14.32 -7.94
N GLU A 491 -15.42 -13.30 -7.35
CA GLU A 491 -16.42 -13.43 -6.29
C GLU A 491 -15.90 -14.21 -5.06
N TYR A 492 -14.57 -14.18 -4.83
CA TYR A 492 -13.97 -14.82 -3.66
C TYR A 492 -14.12 -13.98 -2.39
N ILE A 493 -14.27 -12.67 -2.57
CA ILE A 493 -14.53 -11.70 -1.51
C ILE A 493 -15.66 -10.77 -1.90
N LYS A 494 -16.32 -10.23 -0.89
CA LYS A 494 -17.32 -9.16 -1.02
C LYS A 494 -17.01 -8.01 -0.08
N LYS A 495 -17.62 -6.85 -0.31
CA LYS A 495 -17.58 -5.70 0.57
C LYS A 495 -18.80 -5.71 1.50
N ASP A 496 -18.54 -5.47 2.80
CA ASP A 496 -19.55 -5.12 3.80
C ASP A 496 -19.16 -3.75 4.36
N GLY A 497 -19.80 -2.69 3.87
CA GLY A 497 -19.40 -1.31 4.12
C GLY A 497 -17.97 -1.04 3.62
N LYS A 498 -17.04 -0.80 4.54
CA LYS A 498 -15.61 -0.63 4.26
C LYS A 498 -14.82 -1.95 4.41
N SER A 499 -15.40 -2.97 5.02
CA SER A 499 -14.75 -4.22 5.36
C SER A 499 -14.77 -5.22 4.22
N LEU A 500 -13.79 -6.11 4.20
CA LEU A 500 -13.66 -7.24 3.30
C LEU A 500 -14.13 -8.50 4.00
N GLU A 501 -14.99 -9.27 3.34
CA GLU A 501 -15.45 -10.57 3.80
C GLU A 501 -15.19 -11.63 2.75
N PRO A 502 -14.78 -12.84 3.14
CA PRO A 502 -14.77 -13.96 2.22
C PRO A 502 -16.20 -14.35 1.86
N THR A 503 -16.40 -14.84 0.64
CA THR A 503 -17.64 -15.52 0.26
C THR A 503 -17.52 -17.02 0.60
N GLU A 504 -18.62 -17.74 0.59
CA GLU A 504 -18.61 -19.21 0.71
C GLU A 504 -17.70 -19.87 -0.33
N LEU A 505 -17.71 -19.33 -1.56
CA LEU A 505 -16.82 -19.77 -2.63
C LEU A 505 -15.35 -19.50 -2.29
N GLY A 506 -15.04 -18.33 -1.75
CA GLY A 506 -13.68 -17.97 -1.30
C GLY A 506 -13.19 -18.88 -0.18
N GLU A 507 -14.04 -19.17 0.81
CA GLU A 507 -13.73 -20.12 1.89
C GLU A 507 -13.46 -21.52 1.33
N LEU A 508 -14.33 -22.03 0.44
CA LEU A 508 -14.21 -23.35 -0.18
C LEU A 508 -12.91 -23.50 -0.99
N VAL A 509 -12.60 -22.49 -1.81
CA VAL A 509 -11.33 -22.45 -2.58
C VAL A 509 -10.13 -22.45 -1.63
N THR A 510 -10.18 -21.68 -0.54
CA THR A 510 -9.09 -21.64 0.44
C THR A 510 -8.89 -22.98 1.12
N VAL A 511 -9.96 -23.63 1.61
CA VAL A 511 -9.89 -24.96 2.23
C VAL A 511 -9.29 -25.99 1.28
N TYR A 512 -9.70 -25.99 0.01
CA TYR A 512 -9.14 -26.90 -0.98
C TYR A 512 -7.65 -26.66 -1.21
N LEU A 513 -7.25 -25.38 -1.35
CA LEU A 513 -5.85 -25.01 -1.55
C LEU A 513 -4.98 -25.32 -0.32
N GLU A 514 -5.47 -25.10 0.89
CA GLU A 514 -4.78 -25.47 2.13
C GLU A 514 -4.51 -26.97 2.21
N LYS A 515 -5.47 -27.79 1.76
CA LYS A 515 -5.35 -29.26 1.82
C LYS A 515 -4.30 -29.80 0.84
N TYR A 516 -4.28 -29.31 -0.39
CA TYR A 516 -3.46 -29.89 -1.48
C TYR A 516 -2.29 -29.02 -1.90
N PHE A 517 -2.35 -27.71 -1.69
CA PHE A 517 -1.40 -26.71 -2.19
C PHE A 517 -1.01 -25.70 -1.11
N ASN A 518 -0.76 -26.19 0.10
CA ASN A 518 -0.49 -25.33 1.26
C ASN A 518 0.62 -24.30 0.98
N ASP A 519 1.67 -24.67 0.23
CA ASP A 519 2.75 -23.75 -0.13
C ASP A 519 2.25 -22.57 -0.98
N ILE A 520 1.28 -22.79 -1.88
CA ILE A 520 0.74 -21.73 -2.75
C ILE A 520 -0.04 -20.68 -1.97
N VAL A 521 -0.66 -21.06 -0.87
CA VAL A 521 -1.42 -20.15 0.00
C VAL A 521 -0.59 -19.64 1.18
N ASP A 522 0.62 -20.17 1.39
CA ASP A 522 1.50 -19.73 2.47
C ASP A 522 2.09 -18.35 2.16
N ALA A 523 1.89 -17.43 3.11
CA ALA A 523 2.35 -16.05 3.00
C ALA A 523 3.89 -15.95 2.94
N LYS A 524 4.61 -16.78 3.74
CA LYS A 524 6.07 -16.77 3.79
C LYS A 524 6.67 -17.34 2.52
N PHE A 525 6.06 -18.39 1.96
CA PHE A 525 6.48 -18.95 0.68
C PHE A 525 6.34 -17.92 -0.44
N THR A 526 5.17 -17.26 -0.52
CA THR A 526 4.93 -16.21 -1.51
C THR A 526 5.93 -15.05 -1.38
N ALA A 527 6.21 -14.62 -0.15
CA ALA A 527 7.20 -13.57 0.11
C ALA A 527 8.62 -13.97 -0.36
N ARG A 528 9.07 -15.20 -0.04
CA ARG A 528 10.39 -15.70 -0.52
C ARG A 528 10.48 -15.76 -2.04
N MET A 529 9.39 -16.11 -2.72
CA MET A 529 9.35 -16.09 -4.19
C MET A 529 9.47 -14.67 -4.75
N GLU A 530 8.77 -13.69 -4.12
CA GLU A 530 8.91 -12.27 -4.51
C GLU A 530 10.33 -11.74 -4.25
N GLU A 531 10.94 -12.08 -3.11
CA GLU A 531 12.35 -11.76 -2.81
C GLU A 531 13.33 -12.40 -3.81
N GLY A 532 13.04 -13.63 -4.24
CA GLY A 532 13.82 -14.31 -5.28
C GLY A 532 13.75 -13.57 -6.62
N LEU A 533 12.57 -13.06 -6.99
CA LEU A 533 12.40 -12.25 -8.20
C LEU A 533 13.12 -10.90 -8.10
N ASP A 534 13.14 -10.28 -6.92
CA ASP A 534 13.88 -9.03 -6.71
C ASP A 534 15.40 -9.26 -6.80
N LYS A 535 15.92 -10.41 -6.31
CA LYS A 535 17.34 -10.76 -6.48
C LYS A 535 17.76 -10.97 -7.94
N ILE A 536 16.86 -11.44 -8.81
CA ILE A 536 17.16 -11.49 -10.25
C ILE A 536 17.36 -10.07 -10.77
N GLU A 537 16.51 -9.14 -10.36
CA GLU A 537 16.54 -7.75 -10.80
C GLU A 537 17.75 -6.97 -10.27
N GLU A 538 18.11 -7.17 -8.99
CA GLU A 538 19.12 -6.39 -8.28
C GLU A 538 20.54 -6.99 -8.39
N GLU A 539 20.63 -8.32 -8.40
CA GLU A 539 21.90 -9.06 -8.29
C GLU A 539 22.23 -9.90 -9.54
N GLY A 540 21.33 -9.92 -10.56
CA GLY A 540 21.51 -10.77 -11.74
C GLY A 540 21.44 -12.27 -11.45
N ALA A 541 20.67 -12.67 -10.42
CA ALA A 541 20.54 -14.08 -10.04
C ALA A 541 19.92 -14.92 -11.16
N ASP A 542 20.33 -16.21 -11.27
CA ASP A 542 19.79 -17.13 -12.28
C ASP A 542 18.29 -17.40 -12.07
N TRP A 543 17.48 -16.85 -12.94
CA TRP A 543 16.02 -16.98 -12.89
C TRP A 543 15.52 -18.40 -13.15
N HIS A 544 16.27 -19.25 -13.85
CA HIS A 544 15.93 -20.65 -14.09
C HIS A 544 15.96 -21.45 -12.78
N LYS A 545 16.83 -21.09 -11.85
CA LYS A 545 16.92 -21.77 -10.55
C LYS A 545 15.61 -21.69 -9.78
N ILE A 546 14.98 -20.52 -9.74
CA ILE A 546 13.69 -20.33 -9.05
C ILE A 546 12.62 -21.24 -9.66
N LEU A 547 12.59 -21.36 -11.00
CA LEU A 547 11.63 -22.21 -11.70
C LEU A 547 11.90 -23.70 -11.46
N ASN A 548 13.16 -24.11 -11.51
CA ASN A 548 13.59 -25.48 -11.28
C ASN A 548 13.32 -25.95 -9.83
N ASP A 549 13.52 -25.05 -8.86
CA ASP A 549 13.24 -25.36 -7.45
C ASP A 549 11.72 -25.43 -7.17
N PHE A 550 10.91 -24.65 -7.88
CA PHE A 550 9.47 -24.57 -7.67
C PHE A 550 8.66 -25.63 -8.42
N TYR A 551 8.92 -25.81 -9.72
CA TYR A 551 7.97 -26.50 -10.60
C TYR A 551 7.85 -28.02 -10.38
N PRO A 552 8.93 -28.80 -10.16
CA PRO A 552 8.80 -30.24 -9.96
C PRO A 552 7.90 -30.62 -8.76
N PRO A 553 8.12 -30.09 -7.54
CA PRO A 553 7.25 -30.41 -6.41
C PRO A 553 5.82 -29.89 -6.61
N PHE A 554 5.63 -28.75 -7.27
CA PHE A 554 4.30 -28.25 -7.61
C PHE A 554 3.55 -29.21 -8.54
N ARG A 555 4.22 -29.74 -9.56
CA ARG A 555 3.62 -30.66 -10.52
C ARG A 555 3.21 -32.00 -9.87
N GLU A 556 3.98 -32.51 -8.94
CA GLU A 556 3.58 -33.72 -8.19
C GLU A 556 2.29 -33.49 -7.39
N LYS A 557 2.17 -32.33 -6.72
CA LYS A 557 0.93 -31.93 -6.02
C LYS A 557 -0.27 -31.81 -6.96
N ILE A 558 -0.07 -31.31 -8.18
CA ILE A 558 -1.14 -31.27 -9.21
C ILE A 558 -1.61 -32.68 -9.57
N LYS A 559 -0.70 -33.64 -9.76
CA LYS A 559 -1.05 -35.03 -10.04
C LYS A 559 -1.81 -35.66 -8.88
N GLU A 560 -1.33 -35.47 -7.66
CA GLU A 560 -1.99 -35.95 -6.44
C GLU A 560 -3.42 -35.39 -6.31
N ALA A 561 -3.58 -34.06 -6.45
CA ALA A 561 -4.87 -33.40 -6.37
C ALA A 561 -5.86 -33.87 -7.46
N LEU A 562 -5.36 -34.23 -8.65
CA LEU A 562 -6.18 -34.77 -9.75
C LEU A 562 -6.60 -36.23 -9.47
N SER A 563 -5.74 -37.04 -8.86
CA SER A 563 -6.01 -38.46 -8.57
C SER A 563 -7.01 -38.66 -7.43
N CYS A 564 -7.11 -37.75 -6.46
CA CYS A 564 -8.09 -37.84 -5.38
C CYS A 564 -9.52 -37.77 -5.93
N LEU A 565 -10.43 -38.55 -5.34
CA LEU A 565 -11.86 -38.55 -5.69
C LEU A 565 -12.46 -37.13 -5.66
N LEU A 566 -13.40 -36.86 -6.55
CA LEU A 566 -14.17 -35.62 -6.63
C LEU A 566 -14.67 -35.23 -5.23
N TYR A 567 -14.34 -34.04 -4.80
CA TYR A 567 -15.01 -33.37 -3.70
C TYR A 567 -16.42 -33.03 -4.20
N THR A 568 -17.37 -33.92 -4.02
CA THR A 568 -18.79 -33.56 -4.14
C THR A 568 -19.02 -32.53 -3.06
N SER A 569 -19.35 -31.30 -3.47
CA SER A 569 -19.76 -30.23 -2.57
C SER A 569 -20.65 -30.83 -1.47
N PRO A 570 -20.32 -30.68 -0.18
CA PRO A 570 -21.30 -30.98 0.84
C PRO A 570 -22.55 -30.17 0.51
N SER A 571 -23.68 -30.84 0.38
CA SER A 571 -24.96 -30.19 0.22
C SER A 571 -25.11 -29.15 1.35
N PRO A 572 -25.81 -28.03 1.18
CA PRO A 572 -26.14 -27.13 2.30
C PRO A 572 -26.73 -27.84 3.51
N ARG A 573 -27.29 -29.07 3.33
CA ARG A 573 -27.76 -29.95 4.39
C ARG A 573 -26.62 -30.62 5.19
N ASP A 574 -25.47 -30.89 4.58
CA ASP A 574 -24.34 -31.53 5.26
C ASP A 574 -23.57 -30.53 6.17
N TYR A 575 -23.61 -29.23 5.83
CA TYR A 575 -23.12 -28.16 6.70
C TYR A 575 -24.00 -27.93 7.93
N ALA A 576 -25.30 -28.17 7.84
CA ALA A 576 -26.22 -28.09 8.98
C ALA A 576 -26.03 -29.25 9.97
N ALA A 577 -25.69 -30.46 9.50
CA ALA A 577 -25.47 -31.64 10.30
C ALA A 577 -24.15 -31.65 11.09
N SER A 578 -23.12 -30.91 10.66
CA SER A 578 -21.85 -30.83 11.40
C SER A 578 -21.84 -29.77 12.52
N ARG A 579 -22.96 -29.05 12.73
CA ARG A 579 -23.18 -28.04 13.78
C ARG A 579 -24.17 -28.47 14.89
N MET A 580 -24.59 -29.75 14.91
CA MET A 580 -25.31 -30.33 16.06
C MET A 580 -24.38 -31.08 17.01
#